data_16f25245de598021df50cbc6f5d015e4
#
_entry.id   16f25245de598021df50cbc6f5d015e4
#
_cell.length_a   1.000
_cell.length_b   1.000
_cell.length_c   1.000
_cell.angle_alpha   90.00
_cell.angle_beta   90.00
_cell.angle_gamma   90.00
#
_symmetry.space_group_name_H-M   'P 1'
#
loop_
_entity.id
_entity.type
_entity.pdbx_description
1 polymer ?
#
loop_
_entity_poly.entity_id
_entity_poly.type
_entity_poly.pdbx_seq_one_letter_code
_entity_poly.pdbx_strand_id
1 'polypeptide(L)'
;MIILAVNPADPLFNDSDLVAAVDLGSNSFRMLVAQATNTASGTQLRPIDTLRETVRLAAGLTDNKLLGNDAYQRGLAAMHRFGERIRGFDPSRVRAVATNTLRVAKNAQQFVQDAEKALGFPIEVIAGVEEARLIYIGAAHEVPAVQGNRLVVDIGGGSTELIIGKSYEPKLLESLYIGCVSHSMRFFPKGSIDAHAFSFRQIMKLQS
;
A
#
# COMPACT_ATOMS: atom_id res chain seq x y z
N MET A 1 3.07 -4.45 -3.31
CA MET A 1 2.23 -4.86 -4.46
C MET A 1 1.22 -3.76 -4.68
N ILE A 2 1.17 -3.15 -5.87
CA ILE A 2 0.16 -2.12 -6.18
C ILE A 2 -1.00 -2.83 -6.83
N ILE A 3 -2.20 -2.67 -6.28
CA ILE A 3 -3.39 -3.32 -6.80
C ILE A 3 -4.27 -2.26 -7.43
N LEU A 4 -4.42 -2.34 -8.75
CA LEU A 4 -5.47 -1.67 -9.49
C LEU A 4 -6.75 -2.50 -9.36
N ALA A 5 -7.55 -2.24 -8.31
CA ALA A 5 -8.92 -2.75 -8.29
C ALA A 5 -9.76 -1.88 -9.25
N VAL A 6 -9.65 -2.17 -10.54
CA VAL A 6 -10.53 -1.61 -11.55
C VAL A 6 -11.77 -2.50 -11.59
N ASN A 7 -12.96 -1.91 -11.51
CA ASN A 7 -14.19 -2.67 -11.68
C ASN A 7 -14.33 -3.04 -13.18
N PRO A 8 -14.20 -4.31 -13.58
CA PRO A 8 -14.25 -4.71 -14.99
C PRO A 8 -15.61 -4.49 -15.66
N ALA A 9 -16.64 -4.13 -14.90
CA ALA A 9 -17.99 -3.87 -15.38
C ALA A 9 -18.25 -2.37 -15.65
N ASP A 10 -17.25 -1.48 -15.55
CA ASP A 10 -17.45 -0.07 -15.81
C ASP A 10 -17.47 0.20 -17.33
N PRO A 11 -18.58 0.71 -17.90
CA PRO A 11 -18.73 0.93 -19.33
C PRO A 11 -17.87 2.08 -19.89
N LEU A 12 -17.04 2.71 -19.06
CA LEU A 12 -16.22 3.87 -19.42
C LEU A 12 -14.85 3.52 -20.02
N PHE A 13 -14.46 2.24 -20.11
CA PHE A 13 -13.17 1.85 -20.69
C PHE A 13 -13.25 1.66 -22.21
N ASN A 14 -12.57 2.52 -22.93
CA ASN A 14 -12.22 2.27 -24.34
C ASN A 14 -11.03 1.29 -24.42
N ASP A 15 -10.83 0.62 -25.56
CA ASP A 15 -9.87 -0.49 -25.77
C ASP A 15 -8.39 -0.20 -25.41
N SER A 16 -8.03 1.04 -25.06
CA SER A 16 -6.65 1.44 -24.75
C SER A 16 -6.55 2.56 -23.71
N ASP A 17 -7.19 2.38 -22.56
CA ASP A 17 -7.20 3.43 -21.54
C ASP A 17 -6.07 3.28 -20.53
N LEU A 18 -5.37 4.39 -20.26
CA LEU A 18 -4.36 4.46 -19.20
C LEU A 18 -5.04 4.60 -17.85
N VAL A 19 -4.59 3.81 -16.89
CA VAL A 19 -5.01 3.84 -15.49
C VAL A 19 -3.77 3.95 -14.59
N ALA A 20 -3.92 4.57 -13.44
CA ALA A 20 -2.85 4.70 -12.47
C ALA A 20 -3.30 4.28 -11.07
N ALA A 21 -2.41 3.59 -10.35
CA ALA A 21 -2.55 3.32 -8.94
C ALA A 21 -1.37 3.90 -8.17
N VAL A 22 -1.67 4.56 -7.05
CA VAL A 22 -0.67 5.12 -6.14
C VAL A 22 -0.89 4.54 -4.75
N ASP A 23 0.18 3.99 -4.16
CA ASP A 23 0.18 3.40 -2.83
C ASP A 23 1.15 4.18 -1.93
N LEU A 24 0.60 4.82 -0.90
CA LEU A 24 1.35 5.53 0.13
C LEU A 24 1.63 4.58 1.30
N GLY A 25 2.57 3.66 1.11
CA GLY A 25 2.96 2.68 2.11
C GLY A 25 3.86 3.26 3.22
N SER A 26 3.99 2.53 4.31
CA SER A 26 4.76 2.95 5.50
C SER A 26 6.26 3.12 5.25
N ASN A 27 6.84 2.38 4.32
CA ASN A 27 8.27 2.45 3.98
C ASN A 27 8.53 3.11 2.64
N SER A 28 7.74 2.77 1.64
CA SER A 28 7.91 3.25 0.27
C SER A 28 6.57 3.63 -0.32
N PHE A 29 6.56 4.71 -1.10
CA PHE A 29 5.45 5.04 -1.98
C PHE A 29 5.69 4.37 -3.33
N ARG A 30 4.61 3.94 -3.95
CA ARG A 30 4.66 3.28 -5.26
C ARG A 30 3.60 3.86 -6.17
N MET A 31 3.92 3.95 -7.45
CA MET A 31 2.97 4.26 -8.50
C MET A 31 3.13 3.24 -9.62
N LEU A 32 2.01 2.76 -10.13
CA LEU A 32 1.93 1.95 -11.33
C LEU A 32 1.01 2.65 -12.33
N VAL A 33 1.48 2.85 -13.53
CA VAL A 33 0.67 3.19 -14.69
C VAL A 33 0.52 1.95 -15.56
N ALA A 34 -0.69 1.60 -15.93
CA ALA A 34 -0.97 0.47 -16.79
C ALA A 34 -1.92 0.86 -17.92
N GLN A 35 -1.79 0.17 -19.03
CA GLN A 35 -2.79 0.17 -20.10
C GLN A 35 -3.84 -0.88 -19.78
N ALA A 36 -5.10 -0.47 -19.66
CA ALA A 36 -6.23 -1.36 -19.52
C ALA A 36 -6.77 -1.71 -20.91
N THR A 37 -6.98 -2.99 -21.18
CA THR A 37 -7.55 -3.48 -22.43
C THR A 37 -8.68 -4.45 -22.11
N ASN A 38 -9.88 -4.17 -22.62
CA ASN A 38 -11.00 -5.08 -22.47
C ASN A 38 -10.89 -6.23 -23.47
N THR A 39 -10.94 -7.44 -22.96
CA THR A 39 -10.90 -8.67 -23.74
C THR A 39 -12.15 -9.51 -23.46
N ALA A 40 -12.44 -10.50 -24.29
CA ALA A 40 -13.55 -11.42 -24.05
C ALA A 40 -13.46 -12.18 -22.71
N SER A 41 -12.25 -12.27 -22.14
CA SER A 41 -11.98 -12.91 -20.85
C SER A 41 -11.92 -11.94 -19.65
N GLY A 42 -12.18 -10.64 -19.86
CA GLY A 42 -12.12 -9.59 -18.85
C GLY A 42 -11.08 -8.51 -19.18
N THR A 43 -10.91 -7.56 -18.25
CA THR A 43 -9.93 -6.48 -18.40
C THR A 43 -8.53 -6.99 -18.12
N GLN A 44 -7.62 -6.80 -19.07
CA GLN A 44 -6.19 -7.05 -18.89
C GLN A 44 -5.47 -5.73 -18.61
N LEU A 45 -4.56 -5.75 -17.64
CA LEU A 45 -3.72 -4.61 -17.28
C LEU A 45 -2.27 -4.89 -17.67
N ARG A 46 -1.74 -4.06 -18.57
CA ARG A 46 -0.33 -4.12 -18.99
C ARG A 46 0.44 -2.98 -18.34
N PRO A 47 1.37 -3.25 -17.42
CA PRO A 47 2.22 -2.22 -16.85
C PRO A 47 3.00 -1.45 -17.93
N ILE A 48 3.00 -0.11 -17.83
CA ILE A 48 3.72 0.79 -18.75
C ILE A 48 4.83 1.53 -18.00
N ASP A 49 4.51 2.04 -16.81
CA ASP A 49 5.47 2.80 -15.99
C ASP A 49 5.30 2.43 -14.52
N THR A 50 6.41 2.35 -13.81
CA THR A 50 6.43 2.05 -12.38
C THR A 50 7.44 2.94 -11.68
N LEU A 51 6.98 3.66 -10.66
CA LEU A 51 7.83 4.45 -9.78
C LEU A 51 7.77 3.92 -8.35
N ARG A 52 8.92 3.92 -7.70
CA ARG A 52 9.05 3.59 -6.28
C ARG A 52 9.97 4.58 -5.61
N GLU A 53 9.48 5.19 -4.52
CA GLU A 53 10.20 6.17 -3.71
C GLU A 53 10.30 5.66 -2.27
N THR A 54 11.51 5.58 -1.75
CA THR A 54 11.73 5.18 -0.35
C THR A 54 11.56 6.39 0.57
N VAL A 55 10.36 6.57 1.09
CA VAL A 55 9.97 7.71 1.93
C VAL A 55 10.27 7.48 3.42
N ARG A 56 10.14 6.21 3.87
CA ARG A 56 10.31 5.80 5.28
C ARG A 56 9.38 6.57 6.22
N LEU A 57 8.09 6.63 5.88
CA LEU A 57 7.11 7.42 6.63
C LEU A 57 6.98 6.90 8.08
N ALA A 58 6.93 5.58 8.27
CA ALA A 58 6.84 4.96 9.59
C ALA A 58 8.04 5.29 10.49
N ALA A 59 9.24 5.33 9.93
CA ALA A 59 10.45 5.70 10.65
C ALA A 59 10.48 7.19 11.03
N GLY A 60 9.66 8.01 10.39
CA GLY A 60 9.50 9.43 10.71
C GLY A 60 8.40 9.74 11.73
N LEU A 61 7.70 8.73 12.26
CA LEU A 61 6.75 8.93 13.35
C LEU A 61 7.49 9.18 14.66
N THR A 62 7.11 10.26 15.34
CA THR A 62 7.58 10.55 16.70
C THR A 62 6.83 9.68 17.72
N ASP A 63 7.31 9.64 18.97
CA ASP A 63 6.66 8.95 20.10
C ASP A 63 5.21 9.43 20.30
N ASN A 64 4.93 10.70 19.99
CA ASN A 64 3.59 11.29 20.05
C ASN A 64 2.72 10.94 18.82
N LYS A 65 3.18 10.09 17.93
CA LYS A 65 2.53 9.70 16.67
C LYS A 65 2.32 10.89 15.71
N LEU A 66 3.25 11.82 15.65
CA LEU A 66 3.28 12.87 14.63
C LEU A 66 4.30 12.51 13.56
N LEU A 67 3.97 12.75 12.31
CA LEU A 67 4.94 12.72 11.22
C LEU A 67 5.91 13.89 11.40
N GLY A 68 7.19 13.57 11.60
CA GLY A 68 8.24 14.57 11.66
C GLY A 68 8.45 15.25 10.31
N ASN A 69 8.95 16.50 10.37
CA ASN A 69 9.04 17.36 9.20
C ASN A 69 9.83 16.73 8.03
N ASP A 70 10.95 16.04 8.30
CA ASP A 70 11.76 15.43 7.24
C ASP A 70 11.02 14.33 6.48
N ALA A 71 10.27 13.47 7.19
CA ALA A 71 9.46 12.43 6.56
C ALA A 71 8.28 13.04 5.81
N TYR A 72 7.67 14.08 6.37
CA TYR A 72 6.60 14.85 5.76
C TYR A 72 7.04 15.43 4.41
N GLN A 73 8.16 16.14 4.37
CA GLN A 73 8.68 16.76 3.14
C GLN A 73 9.12 15.72 2.10
N ARG A 74 9.74 14.60 2.53
CA ARG A 74 10.06 13.49 1.59
C ARG A 74 8.79 12.92 0.95
N GLY A 75 7.73 12.76 1.75
CA GLY A 75 6.43 12.29 1.24
C GLY A 75 5.83 13.24 0.21
N LEU A 76 5.79 14.54 0.48
CA LEU A 76 5.29 15.54 -0.46
C LEU A 76 6.12 15.58 -1.75
N ALA A 77 7.45 15.52 -1.64
CA ALA A 77 8.32 15.50 -2.81
C ALA A 77 8.10 14.27 -3.69
N ALA A 78 7.81 13.10 -3.10
CA ALA A 78 7.43 11.90 -3.84
C ALA A 78 6.08 12.08 -4.54
N MET A 79 5.08 12.64 -3.86
CA MET A 79 3.76 12.92 -4.45
C MET A 79 3.84 13.89 -5.63
N HIS A 80 4.64 14.92 -5.51
CA HIS A 80 4.87 15.87 -6.61
C HIS A 80 5.42 15.16 -7.86
N ARG A 81 6.46 14.31 -7.70
CA ARG A 81 7.03 13.54 -8.83
C ARG A 81 6.02 12.57 -9.44
N PHE A 82 5.17 11.94 -8.62
CA PHE A 82 4.12 11.07 -9.13
C PHE A 82 3.05 11.87 -9.87
N GLY A 83 2.62 13.02 -9.32
CA GLY A 83 1.66 13.92 -9.95
C GLY A 83 2.12 14.41 -11.32
N GLU A 84 3.42 14.69 -11.49
CA GLU A 84 3.97 15.06 -12.80
C GLU A 84 3.82 13.95 -13.85
N ARG A 85 3.94 12.68 -13.44
CA ARG A 85 3.82 11.51 -14.33
C ARG A 85 2.40 11.23 -14.77
N ILE A 86 1.42 11.50 -13.92
CA ILE A 86 0.00 11.23 -14.20
C ILE A 86 -0.79 12.52 -14.47
N ARG A 87 -0.09 13.62 -14.70
CA ARG A 87 -0.72 14.88 -15.07
C ARG A 87 -1.57 14.71 -16.32
N GLY A 88 -2.83 15.16 -16.26
CA GLY A 88 -3.77 15.05 -17.37
C GLY A 88 -4.53 13.73 -17.46
N PHE A 89 -4.31 12.81 -16.52
CA PHE A 89 -5.18 11.63 -16.42
C PHE A 89 -6.58 12.04 -15.97
N ASP A 90 -7.59 11.32 -16.44
CA ASP A 90 -8.95 11.44 -15.93
C ASP A 90 -8.95 10.99 -14.43
N PRO A 91 -9.52 11.79 -13.51
CA PRO A 91 -9.59 11.43 -12.10
C PRO A 91 -10.25 10.08 -11.83
N SER A 92 -11.21 9.65 -12.63
CA SER A 92 -11.87 8.34 -12.50
C SER A 92 -10.94 7.16 -12.81
N ARG A 93 -9.78 7.41 -13.41
CA ARG A 93 -8.76 6.41 -13.79
C ARG A 93 -7.54 6.41 -12.90
N VAL A 94 -7.54 7.23 -11.87
CA VAL A 94 -6.47 7.29 -10.88
C VAL A 94 -7.02 6.89 -9.52
N ARG A 95 -6.40 5.89 -8.91
CA ARG A 95 -6.69 5.53 -7.53
C ARG A 95 -5.45 5.68 -6.67
N ALA A 96 -5.50 6.55 -5.66
CA ALA A 96 -4.44 6.71 -4.68
C ALA A 96 -4.94 6.29 -3.31
N VAL A 97 -4.19 5.42 -2.65
CA VAL A 97 -4.51 4.91 -1.31
C VAL A 97 -3.36 5.13 -0.35
N ALA A 98 -3.70 5.38 0.89
CA ALA A 98 -2.75 5.50 1.99
C ALA A 98 -3.06 4.46 3.07
N THR A 99 -2.03 3.91 3.68
CA THR A 99 -2.14 2.73 4.52
C THR A 99 -1.69 3.00 5.97
N ASN A 100 -1.17 2.00 6.66
CA ASN A 100 -0.94 1.95 8.10
C ASN A 100 -0.40 3.25 8.74
N THR A 101 0.70 3.85 8.26
CA THR A 101 1.29 5.02 8.92
C THR A 101 0.34 6.21 8.94
N LEU A 102 -0.43 6.42 7.84
CA LEU A 102 -1.39 7.51 7.75
C LEU A 102 -2.71 7.21 8.48
N ARG A 103 -2.99 5.93 8.82
CA ARG A 103 -4.07 5.59 9.76
C ARG A 103 -3.75 6.00 11.21
N VAL A 104 -2.47 5.95 11.60
CA VAL A 104 -2.06 6.14 13.00
C VAL A 104 -1.48 7.52 13.30
N ALA A 105 -1.02 8.26 12.31
CA ALA A 105 -0.41 9.58 12.48
C ALA A 105 -1.46 10.62 12.85
N LYS A 106 -1.24 11.38 13.94
CA LYS A 106 -2.18 12.41 14.40
C LYS A 106 -2.31 13.60 13.45
N ASN A 107 -1.27 13.90 12.68
CA ASN A 107 -1.27 14.94 11.66
C ASN A 107 -1.46 14.38 10.24
N ALA A 108 -2.02 13.16 10.11
CA ALA A 108 -2.26 12.52 8.83
C ALA A 108 -3.20 13.34 7.94
N GLN A 109 -4.26 13.94 8.51
CA GLN A 109 -5.21 14.74 7.74
C GLN A 109 -4.53 15.91 7.00
N GLN A 110 -3.66 16.63 7.68
CA GLN A 110 -2.92 17.74 7.06
C GLN A 110 -1.97 17.22 5.98
N PHE A 111 -1.25 16.11 6.26
CA PHE A 111 -0.36 15.51 5.28
C PHE A 111 -1.12 15.05 4.03
N VAL A 112 -2.28 14.39 4.18
CA VAL A 112 -3.10 13.91 3.06
C VAL A 112 -3.56 15.09 2.19
N GLN A 113 -4.06 16.17 2.80
CA GLN A 113 -4.49 17.37 2.07
C GLN A 113 -3.35 17.99 1.24
N ASP A 114 -2.14 18.05 1.80
CA ASP A 114 -0.99 18.62 1.10
C ASP A 114 -0.45 17.63 0.03
N ALA A 115 -0.53 16.32 0.31
CA ALA A 115 -0.19 15.27 -0.63
C ALA A 115 -1.15 15.21 -1.83
N GLU A 116 -2.45 15.41 -1.61
CA GLU A 116 -3.46 15.53 -2.68
C GLU A 116 -3.17 16.72 -3.61
N LYS A 117 -2.81 17.88 -3.04
CA LYS A 117 -2.40 19.03 -3.84
C LYS A 117 -1.15 18.75 -4.68
N ALA A 118 -0.16 18.04 -4.09
CA ALA A 118 1.07 17.69 -4.76
C ALA A 118 0.87 16.64 -5.85
N LEU A 119 0.02 15.64 -5.60
CA LEU A 119 -0.30 14.56 -6.54
C LEU A 119 -1.26 15.04 -7.65
N GLY A 120 -2.19 15.95 -7.32
CA GLY A 120 -3.27 16.39 -8.19
C GLY A 120 -4.51 15.50 -8.20
N PHE A 121 -4.58 14.50 -7.32
CA PHE A 121 -5.67 13.52 -7.23
C PHE A 121 -6.01 13.24 -5.76
N PRO A 122 -7.27 12.83 -5.46
CA PRO A 122 -7.68 12.48 -4.11
C PRO A 122 -6.94 11.24 -3.61
N ILE A 123 -6.69 11.20 -2.28
CA ILE A 123 -6.02 10.10 -1.59
C ILE A 123 -6.95 9.53 -0.53
N GLU A 124 -7.29 8.26 -0.66
CA GLU A 124 -8.12 7.54 0.30
C GLU A 124 -7.26 6.86 1.37
N VAL A 125 -7.48 7.18 2.65
CA VAL A 125 -6.86 6.42 3.76
C VAL A 125 -7.73 5.19 4.03
N ILE A 126 -7.27 4.04 3.55
CA ILE A 126 -8.03 2.78 3.62
C ILE A 126 -7.83 2.05 4.95
N ALA A 127 -8.87 1.36 5.41
CA ALA A 127 -8.79 0.47 6.57
C ALA A 127 -7.88 -0.75 6.30
N GLY A 128 -7.29 -1.33 7.35
CA GLY A 128 -6.42 -2.50 7.19
C GLY A 128 -7.12 -3.71 6.55
N VAL A 129 -8.40 -3.92 6.82
CA VAL A 129 -9.21 -4.98 6.19
C VAL A 129 -9.41 -4.71 4.69
N GLU A 130 -9.58 -3.44 4.29
CA GLU A 130 -9.68 -3.08 2.88
C GLU A 130 -8.32 -3.24 2.18
N GLU A 131 -7.23 -2.85 2.84
CA GLU A 131 -5.88 -3.12 2.36
C GLU A 131 -5.67 -4.62 2.12
N ALA A 132 -6.01 -5.48 3.09
CA ALA A 132 -5.94 -6.93 2.98
C ALA A 132 -6.79 -7.47 1.80
N ARG A 133 -8.01 -6.93 1.62
CA ARG A 133 -8.87 -7.31 0.49
C ARG A 133 -8.24 -7.01 -0.86
N LEU A 134 -7.69 -5.82 -1.02
CA LEU A 134 -7.01 -5.39 -2.25
C LEU A 134 -5.77 -6.24 -2.52
N ILE A 135 -4.96 -6.51 -1.49
CA ILE A 135 -3.78 -7.38 -1.58
C ILE A 135 -4.15 -8.77 -2.08
N TYR A 136 -5.21 -9.37 -1.52
CA TYR A 136 -5.65 -10.70 -1.95
C TYR A 136 -6.08 -10.73 -3.41
N ILE A 137 -6.89 -9.76 -3.85
CA ILE A 137 -7.36 -9.68 -5.23
C ILE A 137 -6.17 -9.57 -6.19
N GLY A 138 -5.21 -8.68 -5.92
CA GLY A 138 -4.03 -8.54 -6.77
C GLY A 138 -3.18 -9.80 -6.81
N ALA A 139 -2.91 -10.41 -5.65
CA ALA A 139 -2.15 -11.67 -5.59
C ALA A 139 -2.86 -12.81 -6.33
N ALA A 140 -4.19 -12.85 -6.26
CA ALA A 140 -4.98 -13.88 -6.94
C ALA A 140 -4.96 -13.74 -8.47
N HIS A 141 -4.77 -12.52 -9.00
CA HIS A 141 -4.60 -12.29 -10.43
C HIS A 141 -3.17 -12.56 -10.94
N GLU A 142 -2.15 -12.40 -10.09
CA GLU A 142 -0.74 -12.58 -10.47
C GLU A 142 -0.28 -14.03 -10.45
N VAL A 143 -0.91 -14.90 -9.67
CA VAL A 143 -0.47 -16.29 -9.51
C VAL A 143 -1.50 -17.28 -10.07
N PRO A 144 -1.05 -18.44 -10.59
CA PRO A 144 -1.94 -19.44 -11.15
C PRO A 144 -3.07 -19.84 -10.16
N ALA A 145 -4.23 -20.13 -10.71
CA ALA A 145 -5.35 -20.63 -9.92
C ALA A 145 -4.98 -21.97 -9.26
N VAL A 146 -5.30 -22.11 -7.97
CA VAL A 146 -5.12 -23.35 -7.21
C VAL A 146 -6.47 -23.89 -6.79
N GLN A 147 -6.58 -25.23 -6.71
CA GLN A 147 -7.75 -25.86 -6.11
C GLN A 147 -7.65 -25.72 -4.59
N GLY A 148 -8.73 -25.19 -3.96
CA GLY A 148 -8.80 -25.00 -2.52
C GLY A 148 -8.55 -23.56 -2.06
N ASN A 149 -8.25 -23.42 -0.77
CA ASN A 149 -7.97 -22.12 -0.17
C ASN A 149 -6.51 -21.71 -0.40
N ARG A 150 -6.31 -20.39 -0.53
CA ARG A 150 -4.99 -19.76 -0.63
C ARG A 150 -4.78 -18.87 0.60
N LEU A 151 -3.62 -18.99 1.21
CA LEU A 151 -3.13 -18.02 2.20
C LEU A 151 -2.23 -17.01 1.48
N VAL A 152 -2.53 -15.73 1.66
CA VAL A 152 -1.68 -14.61 1.27
C VAL A 152 -1.20 -13.93 2.54
N VAL A 153 0.10 -13.66 2.63
CA VAL A 153 0.73 -12.93 3.73
C VAL A 153 1.50 -11.77 3.11
N ASP A 154 1.12 -10.55 3.45
CA ASP A 154 1.86 -9.34 3.07
C ASP A 154 2.51 -8.71 4.30
N ILE A 155 3.85 -8.71 4.34
CA ILE A 155 4.62 -8.12 5.45
C ILE A 155 5.04 -6.73 5.03
N GLY A 156 4.25 -5.74 5.44
CA GLY A 156 4.52 -4.32 5.20
C GLY A 156 5.53 -3.70 6.18
N GLY A 157 5.74 -2.39 6.03
CA GLY A 157 6.62 -1.63 6.93
C GLY A 157 6.04 -1.43 8.33
N GLY A 158 4.73 -1.21 8.43
CA GLY A 158 4.03 -0.93 9.69
C GLY A 158 2.96 -1.94 10.08
N SER A 159 2.47 -2.73 9.13
CA SER A 159 1.44 -3.77 9.33
C SER A 159 1.80 -5.06 8.60
N THR A 160 1.06 -6.12 8.90
CA THR A 160 1.09 -7.41 8.20
C THR A 160 -0.34 -7.84 7.98
N GLU A 161 -0.67 -8.12 6.73
CA GLU A 161 -1.98 -8.58 6.31
C GLU A 161 -1.95 -10.09 6.10
N LEU A 162 -2.94 -10.80 6.68
CA LEU A 162 -3.14 -12.23 6.55
C LEU A 162 -4.50 -12.47 5.90
N ILE A 163 -4.51 -13.13 4.75
CA ILE A 163 -5.74 -13.33 4.00
C ILE A 163 -5.88 -14.78 3.58
N ILE A 164 -6.99 -15.41 3.94
CA ILE A 164 -7.39 -16.70 3.40
C ILE A 164 -8.55 -16.48 2.43
N GLY A 165 -8.44 -16.99 1.23
CA GLY A 165 -9.50 -16.90 0.22
C GLY A 165 -9.46 -18.07 -0.75
N LYS A 166 -10.44 -18.11 -1.66
CA LYS A 166 -10.55 -19.11 -2.72
C LYS A 166 -10.77 -18.42 -4.05
N SER A 167 -10.03 -18.81 -5.07
CA SER A 167 -10.03 -18.13 -6.38
C SER A 167 -9.74 -16.64 -6.20
N TYR A 168 -10.63 -15.74 -6.59
CA TYR A 168 -10.50 -14.29 -6.43
C TYR A 168 -11.23 -13.72 -5.22
N GLU A 169 -11.87 -14.58 -4.40
CA GLU A 169 -12.71 -14.17 -3.28
C GLU A 169 -11.96 -14.32 -1.95
N PRO A 170 -11.65 -13.21 -1.24
CA PRO A 170 -11.12 -13.27 0.11
C PRO A 170 -12.24 -13.68 1.09
N LYS A 171 -11.94 -14.56 2.05
CA LYS A 171 -12.89 -15.10 3.03
C LYS A 171 -12.60 -14.66 4.45
N LEU A 172 -11.34 -14.72 4.85
CA LEU A 172 -10.86 -14.27 6.15
C LEU A 172 -9.76 -13.25 5.92
N LEU A 173 -9.87 -12.10 6.56
CA LEU A 173 -8.96 -10.98 6.41
C LEU A 173 -8.59 -10.46 7.79
N GLU A 174 -7.29 -10.37 8.05
CA GLU A 174 -6.74 -9.79 9.26
C GLU A 174 -5.63 -8.80 8.90
N SER A 175 -5.57 -7.68 9.61
CA SER A 175 -4.49 -6.71 9.52
C SER A 175 -3.91 -6.48 10.91
N LEU A 176 -2.67 -6.85 11.09
CA LEU A 176 -1.94 -6.76 12.35
C LEU A 176 -0.99 -5.56 12.32
N TYR A 177 -0.93 -4.80 13.42
CA TYR A 177 0.04 -3.70 13.58
C TYR A 177 1.46 -4.21 13.84
N ILE A 178 1.91 -5.13 13.01
CA ILE A 178 3.21 -5.80 13.05
C ILE A 178 3.86 -5.63 11.69
N GLY A 179 4.85 -4.74 11.56
CA GLY A 179 5.55 -4.51 10.30
C GLY A 179 7.06 -4.57 10.46
N CYS A 180 7.78 -4.85 9.37
CA CYS A 180 9.23 -5.02 9.42
C CYS A 180 9.97 -3.76 9.93
N VAL A 181 9.52 -2.55 9.58
CA VAL A 181 10.13 -1.30 10.02
C VAL A 181 9.81 -1.03 11.49
N SER A 182 8.53 -1.09 11.87
CA SER A 182 8.10 -0.82 13.24
C SER A 182 8.71 -1.81 14.25
N HIS A 183 8.82 -3.09 13.87
CA HIS A 183 9.47 -4.11 14.70
C HIS A 183 10.98 -3.90 14.80
N SER A 184 11.65 -3.63 13.67
CA SER A 184 13.09 -3.37 13.69
C SER A 184 13.44 -2.18 14.57
N MET A 185 12.68 -1.08 14.49
CA MET A 185 12.91 0.09 15.35
C MET A 185 12.66 -0.21 16.82
N ARG A 186 11.66 -1.02 17.15
CA ARG A 186 11.31 -1.36 18.52
C ARG A 186 12.31 -2.32 19.17
N PHE A 187 12.75 -3.36 18.45
CA PHE A 187 13.56 -4.43 19.02
C PHE A 187 15.05 -4.34 18.69
N PHE A 188 15.38 -3.62 17.62
CA PHE A 188 16.78 -3.43 17.17
C PHE A 188 17.10 -1.94 16.96
N PRO A 189 16.88 -1.07 17.97
CA PRO A 189 17.01 0.39 17.80
C PRO A 189 18.42 0.83 17.39
N LYS A 190 19.44 -0.01 17.67
CA LYS A 190 20.83 0.23 17.28
C LYS A 190 21.21 -0.41 15.94
N GLY A 191 20.26 -1.06 15.26
CA GLY A 191 20.48 -1.73 13.97
C GLY A 191 21.28 -3.04 14.06
N SER A 192 21.76 -3.43 15.23
CA SER A 192 22.43 -4.72 15.46
C SER A 192 21.44 -5.75 15.97
N ILE A 193 21.49 -6.96 15.38
CA ILE A 193 20.71 -8.11 15.82
C ILE A 193 21.65 -8.99 16.64
N ASP A 194 21.46 -9.03 17.96
CA ASP A 194 22.18 -9.93 18.86
C ASP A 194 21.24 -11.02 19.41
N ALA A 195 21.83 -12.08 19.97
CA ALA A 195 21.09 -13.24 20.46
C ALA A 195 20.12 -12.88 21.62
N HIS A 196 20.40 -11.83 22.40
CA HIS A 196 19.56 -11.38 23.49
C HIS A 196 18.35 -10.60 22.97
N ALA A 197 18.54 -9.73 21.98
CA ALA A 197 17.48 -8.98 21.33
C ALA A 197 16.54 -9.90 20.50
N PHE A 198 17.06 -11.03 20.01
CA PHE A 198 16.32 -12.03 19.23
C PHE A 198 15.65 -13.11 20.09
N SER A 199 15.67 -13.00 21.43
CA SER A 199 15.09 -14.03 22.27
C SER A 199 13.57 -14.13 22.05
N PHE A 200 13.10 -15.35 21.78
CA PHE A 200 11.71 -15.70 21.51
C PHE A 200 10.73 -15.20 22.61
N ARG A 201 11.20 -15.02 23.84
CA ARG A 201 10.42 -14.46 24.95
C ARG A 201 10.02 -13.00 24.75
N GLN A 202 10.79 -12.20 24.03
CA GLN A 202 10.41 -10.80 23.74
C GLN A 202 9.36 -10.71 22.65
N ILE A 203 9.40 -11.64 21.69
CA ILE A 203 8.40 -11.72 20.62
C ILE A 203 7.03 -12.14 21.18
N MET A 204 7.00 -13.08 22.11
CA MET A 204 5.77 -13.59 22.72
C MET A 204 5.10 -12.62 23.73
N LYS A 205 5.81 -11.66 24.30
CA LYS A 205 5.25 -10.59 25.16
C LYS A 205 4.41 -9.57 24.39
N LEU A 206 4.31 -9.69 23.08
CA LEU A 206 3.50 -8.82 22.21
C LEU A 206 2.06 -9.32 22.03
N GLN A 207 1.74 -10.51 22.52
CA GLN A 207 0.41 -11.15 22.38
C GLN A 207 -0.42 -11.08 23.67
N SER A 208 0.07 -10.46 24.70
CA SER A 208 -0.63 -10.16 25.95
C SER A 208 -0.78 -8.64 26.13
#